data_85092c337ced81446012a562ba2d4ac9
#
_entry.id   85092c337ced81446012a562ba2d4ac9
#
_cell.length_a   1.000
_cell.length_b   1.000
_cell.length_c   1.000
_cell.angle_alpha   90.00
_cell.angle_beta   90.00
_cell.angle_gamma   90.00
#
_symmetry.space_group_name_H-M   'P 1'
#
loop_
_entity.id
_entity.type
_entity.pdbx_description
1 polymer ?
#
loop_
_entity_poly.entity_id
_entity_poly.type
_entity_poly.pdbx_seq_one_letter_code
_entity_poly.pdbx_strand_id
1 'polypeptide(L)'
;MKRLLSFVLSAALIVSGTYAANSMHISADEASSGVGASATPQTELDPASSPQITEEPGAVPDDTPQVSGQPTVKPDDAPQVSGQPTAKPGDAPQVSEQPTTVPSNTPQATVEPSATPQVTEVTAPIAPQVTQIKGGSKRVKLYWTEQKDASGYYIYYSTSKAGTYIRTKTITNPGTCKYVKKSLEQNKTYYFKISAYTMNANGLPVEGELSQAYAAKTITVSATSKGARKYSSTAKFKKSPAYKKYAFLRKANYTKSFAIPGMKTTNVAGFANNRMFPQGGCTAGAYMLVSAYAYNGEDESVIYVLSRSSKSYITTLVMPNKTKIDAMAYDGKNVWLTQGKKVVRFSYEMISKAVASGSAYTELAAFDETYSIATKGSYMAYRDHVLWIGAYNSKLATRMYGYVVQTNTTGAVSLTRKYYMAMPNRTRAVSFDANGYMYVVRSSQSNNKQSGYLSQIRTYKPAFSTPAASGGVAKKAYTKKTTIPPRACGSMVYGQHLYTVFSGCKYSKCTYKVDRVIAIKLTRMR
;
A
#
# COMPACT_ATOMS: atom_id res chain seq x y z
N MET A 1 -16.46 -2.57 57.82
CA MET A 1 -16.41 -1.14 58.16
C MET A 1 -16.71 -0.35 56.88
N LYS A 2 -17.78 0.42 57.00
CA LYS A 2 -18.35 1.33 55.99
C LYS A 2 -17.42 2.49 55.67
N ARG A 3 -17.45 2.98 54.40
CA ARG A 3 -17.33 4.39 53.96
C ARG A 3 -17.49 4.38 52.42
N LEU A 4 -18.52 4.87 51.93
CA LEU A 4 -19.16 6.17 51.70
C LEU A 4 -18.82 6.74 50.31
N LEU A 5 -19.90 6.89 49.54
CA LEU A 5 -20.07 7.59 48.27
C LEU A 5 -19.54 9.03 48.32
N SER A 6 -19.13 9.53 47.16
CA SER A 6 -19.25 10.95 46.79
C SER A 6 -19.71 11.07 45.34
N PHE A 7 -20.93 11.60 45.18
CA PHE A 7 -21.49 12.08 43.92
C PHE A 7 -20.95 13.48 43.62
N VAL A 8 -20.52 13.70 42.37
CA VAL A 8 -20.42 15.05 41.84
C VAL A 8 -21.32 15.15 40.61
N LEU A 9 -22.38 15.91 40.79
CA LEU A 9 -23.30 16.35 39.76
C LEU A 9 -22.63 17.49 38.98
N SER A 10 -22.59 17.42 37.66
CA SER A 10 -22.34 18.58 36.81
C SER A 10 -23.44 18.69 35.77
N ALA A 11 -24.10 19.83 35.81
CA ALA A 11 -25.26 20.20 35.04
C ALA A 11 -24.96 20.27 33.52
N ALA A 12 -25.85 19.69 32.73
CA ALA A 12 -25.91 19.86 31.31
C ALA A 12 -26.80 21.05 30.94
N LEU A 13 -26.23 21.99 30.21
CA LEU A 13 -26.97 23.09 29.58
C LEU A 13 -27.61 22.55 28.29
N ILE A 14 -28.94 22.52 28.25
CA ILE A 14 -29.74 22.20 27.07
C ILE A 14 -29.91 23.48 26.26
N VAL A 15 -29.36 23.51 25.04
CA VAL A 15 -29.76 24.51 24.04
C VAL A 15 -30.65 23.78 23.02
N SER A 16 -31.93 24.05 23.11
CA SER A 16 -32.97 23.63 22.17
C SER A 16 -32.92 24.54 20.92
N GLY A 17 -32.48 23.99 19.81
CA GLY A 17 -32.63 24.60 18.49
C GLY A 17 -33.67 23.83 17.68
N THR A 18 -34.86 24.41 17.57
CA THR A 18 -35.95 23.96 16.71
C THR A 18 -35.61 24.19 15.26
N TYR A 19 -35.55 23.09 14.47
CA TYR A 19 -35.63 23.19 13.02
C TYR A 19 -36.95 22.61 12.52
N ALA A 20 -37.71 23.50 11.88
CA ALA A 20 -38.99 23.22 11.27
C ALA A 20 -38.88 22.15 10.18
N ALA A 21 -39.73 21.15 10.25
CA ALA A 21 -39.96 20.17 9.22
C ALA A 21 -40.92 20.78 8.18
N ASN A 22 -40.45 20.97 6.95
CA ASN A 22 -41.31 21.16 5.80
C ASN A 22 -41.66 19.80 5.20
N SER A 23 -42.84 19.33 5.52
CA SER A 23 -43.51 18.21 4.87
C SER A 23 -44.23 18.73 3.61
N MET A 24 -43.74 18.32 2.43
CA MET A 24 -44.53 18.42 1.21
C MET A 24 -45.42 17.18 1.09
N HIS A 25 -46.68 17.37 1.26
CA HIS A 25 -47.74 16.46 0.80
C HIS A 25 -47.81 16.52 -0.74
N ILE A 26 -47.79 15.35 -1.38
CA ILE A 26 -48.30 15.19 -2.72
C ILE A 26 -49.44 14.21 -2.64
N SER A 27 -50.61 14.70 -2.99
CA SER A 27 -51.88 13.99 -3.05
C SER A 27 -51.87 12.91 -4.10
N ALA A 28 -52.48 11.76 -3.76
CA ALA A 28 -52.91 10.76 -4.71
C ALA A 28 -54.22 11.22 -5.35
N ASP A 29 -54.30 11.12 -6.66
CA ASP A 29 -55.58 11.13 -7.36
C ASP A 29 -55.81 9.75 -7.97
N GLU A 30 -56.88 9.13 -7.54
CA GLU A 30 -57.48 7.94 -8.12
C GLU A 30 -58.29 8.34 -9.38
N ALA A 31 -58.14 7.55 -10.44
CA ALA A 31 -59.22 7.41 -11.38
C ALA A 31 -59.27 5.98 -11.98
N SER A 32 -60.41 5.40 -11.69
CA SER A 32 -60.97 4.11 -11.98
C SER A 32 -61.31 3.90 -13.46
N SER A 33 -61.46 2.56 -13.75
CA SER A 33 -62.25 1.91 -14.81
C SER A 33 -61.56 1.68 -16.16
N GLY A 34 -61.55 0.46 -16.65
CA GLY A 34 -62.55 -0.42 -17.16
C GLY A 34 -62.00 -1.59 -17.95
N VAL A 35 -62.49 -2.69 -17.63
CA VAL A 35 -62.84 -3.96 -18.29
C VAL A 35 -62.47 -4.13 -19.79
N GLY A 36 -61.91 -5.31 -20.12
CA GLY A 36 -61.90 -5.83 -21.46
C GLY A 36 -61.07 -7.13 -21.59
N ALA A 37 -61.75 -8.28 -21.47
CA ALA A 37 -61.22 -9.59 -21.78
C ALA A 37 -61.11 -9.83 -23.27
N SER A 38 -60.13 -10.59 -23.76
CA SER A 38 -60.40 -11.77 -24.63
C SER A 38 -59.13 -12.28 -25.34
N ALA A 39 -58.94 -13.59 -25.17
CA ALA A 39 -58.56 -14.61 -26.16
C ALA A 39 -57.12 -14.64 -26.73
N THR A 40 -56.46 -15.75 -26.37
CA THR A 40 -55.43 -16.48 -27.11
C THR A 40 -55.88 -16.83 -28.55
N PRO A 41 -54.96 -17.09 -29.50
CA PRO A 41 -54.59 -18.47 -29.71
C PRO A 41 -53.07 -18.72 -29.90
N GLN A 42 -52.77 -19.97 -29.52
CA GLN A 42 -51.53 -20.68 -29.80
C GLN A 42 -51.31 -20.88 -31.31
N THR A 43 -50.06 -20.86 -31.72
CA THR A 43 -49.58 -21.72 -32.81
C THR A 43 -48.17 -22.18 -32.49
N GLU A 44 -48.08 -23.48 -32.26
CA GLU A 44 -46.87 -24.30 -32.33
C GLU A 44 -46.25 -24.20 -33.73
N LEU A 45 -44.95 -24.15 -33.81
CA LEU A 45 -44.14 -24.78 -34.86
C LEU A 45 -42.76 -25.08 -34.29
N ASP A 46 -42.48 -26.36 -34.15
CA ASP A 46 -41.22 -27.04 -33.85
C ASP A 46 -40.61 -27.51 -35.20
N PRO A 47 -39.49 -28.19 -35.22
CA PRO A 47 -38.12 -27.67 -35.42
C PRO A 47 -37.55 -28.16 -36.75
N ALA A 48 -36.50 -27.59 -37.24
CA ALA A 48 -35.51 -28.33 -38.01
C ALA A 48 -34.26 -27.55 -38.39
N SER A 49 -33.18 -28.27 -38.24
CA SER A 49 -31.91 -28.27 -38.97
C SER A 49 -30.79 -27.36 -38.47
N SER A 50 -29.95 -28.01 -37.68
CA SER A 50 -28.52 -27.72 -37.59
C SER A 50 -27.80 -28.08 -38.90
N PRO A 51 -26.78 -27.36 -39.29
CA PRO A 51 -25.68 -27.94 -40.03
C PRO A 51 -24.53 -28.25 -39.07
N GLN A 52 -24.16 -29.53 -39.03
CA GLN A 52 -22.84 -29.97 -38.56
C GLN A 52 -21.76 -29.47 -39.50
N ILE A 53 -20.74 -28.84 -38.94
CA ILE A 53 -19.47 -28.68 -39.64
C ILE A 53 -18.49 -29.60 -38.92
N THR A 54 -18.12 -30.66 -39.61
CA THR A 54 -16.97 -31.50 -39.32
C THR A 54 -15.72 -30.77 -39.77
N GLU A 55 -14.81 -30.47 -38.85
CA GLU A 55 -13.44 -30.08 -39.16
C GLU A 55 -12.50 -31.21 -38.76
N GLU A 56 -11.86 -31.78 -39.77
CA GLU A 56 -10.72 -32.67 -39.69
C GLU A 56 -9.43 -31.89 -39.47
N PRO A 57 -8.41 -32.40 -38.78
CA PRO A 57 -7.21 -31.63 -38.40
C PRO A 57 -6.21 -31.53 -39.56
N GLY A 58 -6.01 -30.29 -40.01
CA GLY A 58 -4.97 -29.93 -40.95
C GLY A 58 -3.61 -29.77 -40.30
N ALA A 59 -2.59 -30.32 -40.94
CA ALA A 59 -1.19 -30.37 -40.57
C ALA A 59 -0.54 -28.99 -40.35
N VAL A 60 0.33 -28.95 -39.38
CA VAL A 60 1.23 -27.84 -39.05
C VAL A 60 2.35 -27.79 -40.08
N PRO A 61 2.65 -26.65 -40.70
CA PRO A 61 3.97 -26.46 -41.34
C PRO A 61 4.97 -25.96 -40.30
N ASP A 62 6.05 -26.71 -40.22
CA ASP A 62 7.28 -26.39 -39.54
C ASP A 62 8.07 -25.39 -40.40
N ASP A 63 8.18 -24.14 -39.95
CA ASP A 63 9.08 -23.15 -40.54
C ASP A 63 9.93 -22.52 -39.45
N THR A 64 11.08 -23.15 -39.26
CA THR A 64 12.22 -22.59 -38.53
C THR A 64 13.09 -21.79 -39.47
N PRO A 65 13.28 -20.48 -39.33
CA PRO A 65 14.37 -19.81 -40.01
C PRO A 65 15.69 -20.03 -39.25
N GLN A 66 16.58 -20.77 -39.84
CA GLN A 66 17.99 -20.73 -39.50
C GLN A 66 18.55 -19.34 -39.77
N VAL A 67 19.08 -18.70 -38.76
CA VAL A 67 19.97 -17.56 -38.93
C VAL A 67 21.39 -18.04 -38.71
N SER A 68 22.08 -18.25 -39.83
CA SER A 68 23.53 -18.30 -39.90
C SER A 68 24.06 -16.89 -40.07
N GLY A 69 25.12 -16.55 -39.35
CA GLY A 69 25.88 -15.35 -39.65
C GLY A 69 26.38 -14.61 -38.43
N GLN A 70 27.43 -15.11 -37.86
CA GLN A 70 28.26 -14.38 -36.91
C GLN A 70 29.26 -13.53 -37.68
N PRO A 71 29.37 -12.23 -37.46
CA PRO A 71 30.60 -11.49 -37.79
C PRO A 71 31.42 -11.31 -36.51
N THR A 72 32.55 -11.94 -36.48
CA THR A 72 33.68 -11.60 -35.62
C THR A 72 34.20 -10.21 -36.00
N VAL A 73 34.17 -9.29 -35.06
CA VAL A 73 34.95 -8.06 -35.16
C VAL A 73 35.99 -8.06 -34.06
N LYS A 74 37.23 -8.03 -34.49
CA LYS A 74 38.44 -7.92 -33.71
C LYS A 74 38.60 -6.47 -33.21
N PRO A 75 39.13 -6.23 -32.03
CA PRO A 75 39.35 -4.86 -31.53
C PRO A 75 40.71 -4.38 -32.00
N ASP A 76 40.72 -3.24 -32.67
CA ASP A 76 41.93 -2.42 -32.85
C ASP A 76 41.53 -0.95 -32.85
N ASP A 77 42.45 -0.16 -32.24
CA ASP A 77 42.57 1.29 -32.30
C ASP A 77 41.80 2.15 -31.28
N ALA A 78 42.50 2.34 -30.18
CA ALA A 78 42.36 3.53 -29.33
C ALA A 78 43.20 4.69 -29.91
N PRO A 79 42.70 5.92 -29.99
CA PRO A 79 43.54 7.07 -30.26
C PRO A 79 44.23 7.53 -28.99
N GLN A 80 45.54 7.54 -29.00
CA GLN A 80 46.37 8.28 -28.05
C GLN A 80 46.20 9.79 -28.27
N VAL A 81 45.92 10.51 -27.22
CA VAL A 81 46.13 11.96 -27.18
C VAL A 81 47.36 12.23 -26.32
N SER A 82 48.43 12.53 -26.98
CA SER A 82 49.62 13.15 -26.42
C SER A 82 49.39 14.64 -26.24
N GLY A 83 49.85 15.24 -25.12
CA GLY A 83 49.91 16.67 -24.98
C GLY A 83 50.03 17.14 -23.53
N GLN A 84 51.17 16.87 -22.96
CA GLN A 84 51.61 17.58 -21.73
C GLN A 84 52.37 18.83 -22.15
N PRO A 85 52.16 20.00 -21.53
CA PRO A 85 53.20 20.99 -21.39
C PRO A 85 53.60 21.11 -19.93
N THR A 86 54.86 20.81 -19.69
CA THR A 86 55.65 21.21 -18.54
C THR A 86 55.89 22.69 -18.59
N ALA A 87 55.67 23.40 -17.47
CA ALA A 87 56.28 24.69 -17.17
C ALA A 87 56.86 24.65 -15.77
N LYS A 88 58.14 24.94 -15.68
CA LYS A 88 59.03 24.97 -14.54
C LYS A 88 59.02 26.37 -13.91
N PRO A 89 59.33 26.52 -12.61
CA PRO A 89 59.15 27.76 -11.84
C PRO A 89 60.26 28.78 -12.08
N GLY A 90 59.88 30.04 -12.05
CA GLY A 90 60.81 31.18 -12.13
C GLY A 90 60.47 32.25 -11.14
N ASP A 91 61.35 32.40 -10.22
CA ASP A 91 61.86 33.60 -9.57
C ASP A 91 60.91 34.64 -8.92
N ALA A 92 61.11 34.76 -7.64
CA ALA A 92 60.76 35.90 -6.80
C ALA A 92 61.59 37.15 -7.15
N PRO A 93 61.12 38.35 -6.89
CA PRO A 93 61.99 39.43 -6.48
C PRO A 93 61.78 39.84 -5.02
N GLN A 94 62.86 39.82 -4.27
CA GLN A 94 63.06 40.60 -3.07
C GLN A 94 63.23 42.08 -3.44
N VAL A 95 62.66 43.00 -2.63
CA VAL A 95 63.19 44.35 -2.41
C VAL A 95 62.84 44.73 -0.97
N SER A 96 63.69 44.82 -0.24
CA SER A 96 64.46 45.59 0.70
C SER A 96 64.03 47.05 0.94
N GLU A 97 63.99 47.31 2.24
CA GLU A 97 64.44 48.53 2.96
C GLU A 97 63.44 49.63 3.35
N GLN A 98 63.41 49.75 4.58
CA GLN A 98 63.12 50.77 5.59
C GLN A 98 64.06 52.03 5.41
N PRO A 99 63.98 53.14 6.20
CA PRO A 99 62.92 53.79 7.00
C PRO A 99 62.86 55.30 6.79
N THR A 100 61.88 56.01 7.33
CA THR A 100 62.14 57.36 7.88
C THR A 100 61.06 57.75 8.90
N THR A 101 61.53 58.18 10.01
CA THR A 101 60.92 58.81 11.17
C THR A 101 60.37 60.19 10.86
N VAL A 102 59.35 60.67 11.58
CA VAL A 102 59.32 61.73 12.58
C VAL A 102 57.88 62.09 12.98
N PRO A 103 57.62 62.57 14.19
CA PRO A 103 56.39 62.44 14.96
C PRO A 103 55.48 63.68 14.86
N SER A 104 54.22 63.51 15.16
CA SER A 104 53.38 64.65 15.59
C SER A 104 52.32 64.18 16.59
N ASN A 105 52.35 64.89 17.70
CA ASN A 105 51.47 64.83 18.84
C ASN A 105 50.01 65.16 18.49
N THR A 106 49.05 64.49 19.18
CA THR A 106 47.90 65.08 19.90
C THR A 106 46.60 64.33 19.58
N PRO A 107 45.62 64.30 20.43
CA PRO A 107 45.52 63.81 21.81
C PRO A 107 44.66 62.50 21.92
N GLN A 108 44.92 61.84 22.99
CA GLN A 108 44.25 60.64 23.48
C GLN A 108 42.75 60.87 23.70
N ALA A 109 41.95 60.28 22.85
CA ALA A 109 40.54 59.96 23.18
C ALA A 109 40.49 58.59 23.86
N THR A 110 40.09 58.59 25.11
CA THR A 110 39.85 57.42 25.92
C THR A 110 38.70 56.61 25.25
N VAL A 111 39.07 55.56 24.54
CA VAL A 111 38.09 54.62 24.03
C VAL A 111 37.89 53.56 25.13
N GLU A 112 36.70 53.54 25.74
CA GLU A 112 36.22 52.40 26.55
C GLU A 112 36.49 51.11 25.81
N PRO A 113 36.93 50.02 26.47
CA PRO A 113 37.07 48.72 25.81
C PRO A 113 35.70 48.26 25.35
N SER A 114 35.48 48.31 24.05
CA SER A 114 34.36 47.69 23.39
C SER A 114 34.35 46.22 23.83
N ALA A 115 33.27 45.82 24.50
CA ALA A 115 33.06 44.44 24.92
C ALA A 115 33.19 43.52 23.68
N THR A 116 34.27 42.76 23.66
CA THR A 116 34.44 41.67 22.69
C THR A 116 33.17 40.79 22.74
N PRO A 117 32.48 40.56 21.63
CA PRO A 117 31.34 39.67 21.65
C PRO A 117 31.81 38.31 22.18
N GLN A 118 31.31 37.91 23.33
CA GLN A 118 31.51 36.57 23.86
C GLN A 118 30.91 35.58 22.84
N VAL A 119 31.76 34.96 22.07
CA VAL A 119 31.37 33.84 21.22
C VAL A 119 30.95 32.72 22.19
N THR A 120 29.66 32.57 22.37
CA THR A 120 29.13 31.45 23.16
C THR A 120 29.53 30.17 22.41
N GLU A 121 30.53 29.49 22.93
CA GLU A 121 31.01 28.24 22.36
C GLU A 121 29.88 27.19 22.45
N VAL A 122 29.36 26.79 21.30
CA VAL A 122 28.27 25.80 21.24
C VAL A 122 28.84 24.43 21.60
N THR A 123 28.46 23.90 22.73
CA THR A 123 28.87 22.57 23.19
C THR A 123 28.34 21.48 22.26
N ALA A 124 29.23 20.63 21.78
CA ALA A 124 28.86 19.49 20.95
C ALA A 124 27.92 18.49 21.70
N PRO A 125 26.87 17.98 21.08
CA PRO A 125 25.93 17.06 21.75
C PRO A 125 26.62 15.76 22.16
N ILE A 126 26.14 15.15 23.24
CA ILE A 126 26.59 13.81 23.66
C ILE A 126 26.13 12.72 22.67
N ALA A 127 26.83 11.58 22.66
CA ALA A 127 26.52 10.46 21.78
C ALA A 127 25.13 9.87 22.07
N PRO A 128 24.26 9.70 21.05
CA PRO A 128 22.95 9.08 21.24
C PRO A 128 23.06 7.61 21.69
N GLN A 129 22.21 7.21 22.62
CA GLN A 129 22.14 5.82 23.04
C GLN A 129 21.24 5.02 22.11
N VAL A 130 21.76 4.00 21.45
CA VAL A 130 20.97 3.07 20.63
C VAL A 130 20.18 2.16 21.54
N THR A 131 18.86 2.26 21.51
CA THR A 131 17.95 1.47 22.33
C THR A 131 17.61 0.13 21.69
N GLN A 132 17.64 0.05 20.36
CA GLN A 132 17.40 -1.17 19.61
C GLN A 132 18.10 -1.15 18.25
N ILE A 133 18.74 -2.27 17.92
CA ILE A 133 19.21 -2.54 16.55
C ILE A 133 18.69 -3.91 16.12
N LYS A 134 18.17 -4.00 14.88
CA LYS A 134 17.53 -5.23 14.40
C LYS A 134 17.82 -5.49 12.94
N GLY A 135 18.43 -6.64 12.65
CA GLY A 135 18.64 -7.13 11.30
C GLY A 135 17.33 -7.61 10.66
N GLY A 136 17.17 -7.29 9.38
CA GLY A 136 16.12 -7.81 8.53
C GLY A 136 16.70 -8.31 7.22
N SER A 137 15.87 -8.74 6.27
CA SER A 137 16.35 -9.10 4.94
C SER A 137 16.87 -7.86 4.21
N LYS A 138 18.14 -7.88 3.81
CA LYS A 138 18.84 -6.78 3.12
C LYS A 138 18.71 -5.41 3.81
N ARG A 139 18.46 -5.38 5.12
CA ARG A 139 18.31 -4.14 5.89
C ARG A 139 18.64 -4.31 7.37
N VAL A 140 18.95 -3.18 8.00
CA VAL A 140 19.08 -3.04 9.45
C VAL A 140 18.24 -1.86 9.90
N LYS A 141 17.53 -2.02 11.02
CA LYS A 141 16.75 -0.96 11.68
C LYS A 141 17.46 -0.55 12.96
N LEU A 142 17.57 0.75 13.17
CA LEU A 142 18.13 1.38 14.37
C LEU A 142 17.04 2.20 15.05
N TYR A 143 17.09 2.23 16.39
CA TYR A 143 16.32 3.11 17.25
C TYR A 143 17.23 3.64 18.34
N TRP A 144 17.10 4.91 18.70
CA TRP A 144 17.90 5.56 19.71
C TRP A 144 17.09 6.53 20.56
N THR A 145 17.67 7.01 21.66
CA THR A 145 17.06 8.04 22.49
C THR A 145 17.19 9.41 21.83
N GLU A 146 16.15 10.21 21.92
CA GLU A 146 16.21 11.62 21.52
C GLU A 146 17.19 12.41 22.39
N GLN A 147 17.99 13.26 21.75
CA GLN A 147 18.87 14.20 22.42
C GLN A 147 18.23 15.59 22.39
N LYS A 148 17.98 16.19 23.56
CA LYS A 148 17.19 17.43 23.68
C LYS A 148 17.81 18.59 22.95
N ASP A 149 19.16 18.69 22.96
CA ASP A 149 19.90 19.81 22.39
C ASP A 149 20.41 19.54 20.97
N ALA A 150 19.96 18.45 20.36
CA ALA A 150 20.33 18.11 19.00
C ALA A 150 19.44 18.80 17.96
N SER A 151 20.06 19.31 16.91
CA SER A 151 19.38 19.72 15.68
C SER A 151 19.11 18.55 14.73
N GLY A 152 19.80 17.42 14.94
CA GLY A 152 19.62 16.21 14.15
C GLY A 152 20.68 15.14 14.42
N TYR A 153 20.78 14.16 13.52
CA TYR A 153 21.66 13.01 13.70
C TYR A 153 22.37 12.64 12.41
N TYR A 154 23.62 12.16 12.54
CA TYR A 154 24.35 11.46 11.48
C TYR A 154 24.41 9.98 11.78
N ILE A 155 24.14 9.17 10.77
CA ILE A 155 24.18 7.72 10.87
C ILE A 155 25.32 7.19 10.03
N TYR A 156 26.17 6.40 10.64
CA TYR A 156 27.34 5.79 10.04
C TYR A 156 27.22 4.27 10.04
N TYR A 157 27.79 3.61 9.05
CA TYR A 157 27.85 2.15 9.01
C TYR A 157 29.19 1.65 8.47
N SER A 158 29.51 0.42 8.85
CA SER A 158 30.69 -0.30 8.38
C SER A 158 30.36 -1.80 8.25
N THR A 159 31.15 -2.52 7.48
CA THR A 159 31.14 -3.99 7.42
C THR A 159 32.08 -4.63 8.44
N SER A 160 32.92 -3.86 9.11
CA SER A 160 33.84 -4.27 10.17
C SER A 160 33.67 -3.42 11.41
N LYS A 161 33.81 -4.02 12.61
CA LYS A 161 33.71 -3.31 13.89
C LYS A 161 34.78 -2.25 14.06
N ALA A 162 36.01 -2.55 13.65
CA ALA A 162 37.16 -1.67 13.71
C ALA A 162 37.43 -0.93 12.39
N GLY A 163 36.59 -1.12 11.36
CA GLY A 163 36.79 -0.53 10.06
C GLY A 163 36.32 0.92 9.96
N THR A 164 36.55 1.52 8.80
CA THR A 164 36.07 2.87 8.49
C THR A 164 34.54 2.90 8.45
N TYR A 165 33.94 3.89 9.14
CA TYR A 165 32.51 4.13 9.16
C TYR A 165 32.13 5.21 8.16
N ILE A 166 31.23 4.88 7.23
CA ILE A 166 30.78 5.79 6.17
C ILE A 166 29.43 6.38 6.60
N ARG A 167 29.33 7.73 6.54
CA ARG A 167 28.07 8.43 6.80
C ARG A 167 27.05 8.04 5.72
N THR A 168 25.95 7.41 6.13
CA THR A 168 24.92 6.89 5.23
C THR A 168 23.63 7.69 5.27
N LYS A 169 23.43 8.52 6.30
CA LYS A 169 22.23 9.33 6.45
C LYS A 169 22.46 10.54 7.36
N THR A 170 21.93 11.68 6.95
CA THR A 170 21.68 12.86 7.79
C THR A 170 20.19 12.93 8.10
N ILE A 171 19.84 13.12 9.36
CA ILE A 171 18.47 13.30 9.86
C ILE A 171 18.41 14.70 10.45
N THR A 172 17.59 15.57 9.87
CA THR A 172 17.46 16.99 10.24
C THR A 172 16.32 17.30 11.21
N ASN A 173 15.54 16.29 11.56
CA ASN A 173 14.48 16.41 12.58
C ASN A 173 14.90 15.62 13.82
N PRO A 174 15.21 16.29 14.96
CA PRO A 174 15.70 15.64 16.18
C PRO A 174 14.69 14.66 16.81
N GLY A 175 13.39 14.89 16.62
CA GLY A 175 12.36 13.93 17.05
C GLY A 175 12.32 12.63 16.22
N THR A 176 13.14 12.50 15.17
CA THR A 176 13.23 11.27 14.36
C THR A 176 14.30 10.35 14.92
N CYS A 177 13.94 9.53 15.90
CA CYS A 177 14.86 8.60 16.60
C CYS A 177 14.86 7.20 16.02
N LYS A 178 14.81 7.07 14.69
CA LYS A 178 14.76 5.80 13.98
C LYS A 178 15.25 5.91 12.55
N TYR A 179 16.03 4.91 12.13
CA TYR A 179 16.52 4.79 10.76
C TYR A 179 16.49 3.35 10.25
N VAL A 180 16.35 3.18 8.94
CA VAL A 180 16.42 1.89 8.26
C VAL A 180 17.42 1.99 7.12
N LYS A 181 18.57 1.35 7.27
CA LYS A 181 19.52 1.13 6.17
C LYS A 181 19.02 -0.03 5.32
N LYS A 182 18.77 0.23 4.05
CA LYS A 182 18.36 -0.77 3.03
C LYS A 182 19.54 -1.13 2.11
N SER A 183 19.27 -2.04 1.17
CA SER A 183 20.21 -2.49 0.13
C SER A 183 21.49 -3.09 0.70
N LEU A 184 21.37 -3.80 1.81
CA LEU A 184 22.46 -4.55 2.43
C LEU A 184 22.47 -6.01 1.91
N GLU A 185 23.63 -6.65 1.92
CA GLU A 185 23.74 -8.08 1.63
C GLU A 185 23.02 -8.91 2.71
N GLN A 186 22.49 -10.08 2.33
CA GLN A 186 21.87 -11.01 3.29
C GLN A 186 22.96 -11.79 4.05
N ASN A 187 22.62 -12.22 5.26
CA ASN A 187 23.47 -13.04 6.15
C ASN A 187 24.83 -12.40 6.50
N LYS A 188 24.94 -11.07 6.38
CA LYS A 188 26.17 -10.30 6.66
C LYS A 188 25.96 -9.43 7.90
N THR A 189 26.98 -9.31 8.74
CA THR A 189 26.97 -8.41 9.88
C THR A 189 27.41 -7.02 9.46
N TYR A 190 26.67 -6.03 9.94
CA TYR A 190 26.97 -4.61 9.76
C TYR A 190 27.02 -3.93 11.12
N TYR A 191 27.89 -2.95 11.22
CA TYR A 191 28.13 -2.15 12.42
C TYR A 191 27.66 -0.74 12.17
N PHE A 192 27.03 -0.13 13.17
CA PHE A 192 26.48 1.22 13.07
C PHE A 192 26.95 2.06 14.23
N LYS A 193 27.21 3.33 13.96
CA LYS A 193 27.43 4.39 14.93
C LYS A 193 26.50 5.54 14.65
N ILE A 194 26.17 6.33 15.65
CA ILE A 194 25.31 7.50 15.55
C ILE A 194 25.99 8.63 16.30
N SER A 195 26.00 9.84 15.72
CA SER A 195 26.28 11.08 16.42
C SER A 195 25.06 11.99 16.36
N ALA A 196 24.91 12.85 17.34
CA ALA A 196 24.03 14.01 17.28
C ALA A 196 24.82 15.23 16.80
N TYR A 197 24.17 16.20 16.20
CA TYR A 197 24.78 17.50 15.89
C TYR A 197 23.84 18.63 16.30
N THR A 198 24.41 19.76 16.65
CA THR A 198 23.70 21.01 16.84
C THR A 198 24.19 22.05 15.85
N MET A 199 23.53 23.22 15.74
CA MET A 199 23.95 24.30 14.87
C MET A 199 24.65 25.38 15.70
N ASN A 200 25.80 25.89 15.26
CA ASN A 200 26.42 27.04 15.84
C ASN A 200 25.74 28.36 15.41
N ALA A 201 26.19 29.48 15.94
CA ALA A 201 25.61 30.79 15.63
C ALA A 201 25.67 31.15 14.13
N ASN A 202 26.59 30.56 13.37
CA ASN A 202 26.74 30.77 11.94
C ASN A 202 25.91 29.76 11.11
N GLY A 203 25.05 28.94 11.74
CA GLY A 203 24.26 27.92 11.07
C GLY A 203 25.06 26.72 10.57
N LEU A 204 26.28 26.52 11.03
CA LEU A 204 27.11 25.35 10.70
C LEU A 204 26.89 24.24 11.73
N PRO A 205 26.83 22.97 11.28
CA PRO A 205 26.64 21.85 12.19
C PRO A 205 27.93 21.58 13.00
N VAL A 206 27.76 21.48 14.32
CA VAL A 206 28.77 21.00 15.26
C VAL A 206 28.39 19.56 15.64
N GLU A 207 29.17 18.60 15.15
CA GLU A 207 28.91 17.16 15.39
C GLU A 207 29.49 16.75 16.75
N GLY A 208 28.68 16.03 17.52
CA GLY A 208 29.08 15.47 18.79
C GLY A 208 29.75 14.10 18.63
N GLU A 209 30.03 13.48 19.76
CA GLU A 209 30.69 12.17 19.78
C GLU A 209 29.90 11.07 19.09
N LEU A 210 30.64 10.16 18.45
CA LEU A 210 30.06 8.94 17.88
C LEU A 210 29.72 7.97 19.01
N SER A 211 28.55 7.37 18.95
CA SER A 211 28.19 6.24 19.81
C SER A 211 29.16 5.07 19.65
N GLN A 212 29.17 4.17 20.61
CA GLN A 212 29.80 2.87 20.40
C GLN A 212 29.24 2.17 19.16
N ALA A 213 29.97 1.17 18.66
CA ALA A 213 29.55 0.39 17.51
C ALA A 213 28.50 -0.65 17.89
N TYR A 214 27.33 -0.58 17.27
CA TYR A 214 26.23 -1.54 17.44
C TYR A 214 26.16 -2.47 16.23
N ALA A 215 26.15 -3.77 16.47
CA ALA A 215 26.13 -4.79 15.43
C ALA A 215 24.74 -5.33 15.17
N ALA A 216 24.41 -5.58 13.90
CA ALA A 216 23.26 -6.38 13.51
C ALA A 216 23.60 -7.24 12.30
N LYS A 217 23.23 -8.51 12.36
CA LYS A 217 23.33 -9.43 11.24
C LYS A 217 22.03 -9.36 10.42
N THR A 218 22.15 -9.12 9.12
CA THR A 218 21.03 -9.27 8.20
C THR A 218 20.62 -10.73 8.11
N ILE A 219 19.33 -10.99 7.90
CA ILE A 219 18.81 -12.33 7.81
C ILE A 219 18.72 -12.82 6.38
N THR A 220 18.89 -14.11 6.17
CA THR A 220 18.51 -14.78 4.94
C THR A 220 17.01 -15.06 5.00
N VAL A 221 16.26 -14.53 4.04
CA VAL A 221 14.83 -14.87 3.90
C VAL A 221 14.73 -16.00 2.91
N SER A 222 14.27 -17.15 3.39
CA SER A 222 13.98 -18.26 2.48
C SER A 222 12.81 -17.89 1.57
N ALA A 223 12.96 -18.16 0.28
CA ALA A 223 11.93 -17.93 -0.75
C ALA A 223 10.65 -18.79 -0.56
N THR A 224 10.57 -19.59 0.46
CA THR A 224 9.53 -20.58 0.66
C THR A 224 8.37 -20.07 1.51
N SER A 225 7.66 -19.11 1.01
CA SER A 225 6.34 -18.78 1.53
C SER A 225 5.26 -19.81 1.16
N LYS A 226 5.56 -20.81 0.35
CA LYS A 226 4.62 -21.90 -0.01
C LYS A 226 4.04 -22.62 1.22
N GLY A 227 4.77 -22.68 2.34
CA GLY A 227 4.35 -23.34 3.58
C GLY A 227 3.52 -22.51 4.54
N ALA A 228 3.36 -21.22 4.33
CA ALA A 228 2.73 -20.31 5.28
C ALA A 228 1.18 -20.35 5.29
N ARG A 229 0.56 -21.42 4.82
CA ARG A 229 -0.90 -21.61 4.79
C ARG A 229 -1.42 -22.04 6.17
N LYS A 230 -2.58 -21.53 6.58
CA LYS A 230 -3.27 -22.03 7.77
C LYS A 230 -3.73 -23.47 7.60
N TYR A 231 -4.27 -23.79 6.43
CA TYR A 231 -4.70 -25.12 6.06
C TYR A 231 -3.81 -25.66 4.93
N SER A 232 -3.13 -26.79 5.16
CA SER A 232 -2.15 -27.34 4.22
C SER A 232 -2.80 -27.81 2.89
N SER A 233 -4.09 -28.12 2.89
CA SER A 233 -4.84 -28.51 1.69
C SER A 233 -6.27 -27.99 1.71
N THR A 234 -6.93 -28.01 0.53
CA THR A 234 -8.36 -27.72 0.43
C THR A 234 -9.22 -28.72 1.20
N ALA A 235 -8.83 -29.99 1.25
CA ALA A 235 -9.51 -31.01 2.04
C ALA A 235 -9.48 -30.68 3.55
N LYS A 236 -8.33 -30.26 4.08
CA LYS A 236 -8.23 -29.79 5.47
C LYS A 236 -9.03 -28.51 5.72
N PHE A 237 -9.07 -27.58 4.76
CA PHE A 237 -9.92 -26.39 4.87
C PHE A 237 -11.41 -26.74 4.92
N LYS A 238 -11.87 -27.70 4.11
CA LYS A 238 -13.28 -28.18 4.12
C LYS A 238 -13.70 -28.81 5.46
N LYS A 239 -12.76 -29.24 6.30
CA LYS A 239 -13.03 -29.70 7.67
C LYS A 239 -13.11 -28.56 8.69
N SER A 240 -12.83 -27.30 8.30
CA SER A 240 -12.77 -26.14 9.22
C SER A 240 -14.15 -25.71 9.73
N PRO A 241 -14.23 -25.07 10.91
CA PRO A 241 -15.46 -24.48 11.42
C PRO A 241 -16.09 -23.46 10.46
N ALA A 242 -15.26 -22.70 9.74
CA ALA A 242 -15.73 -21.74 8.74
C ALA A 242 -16.49 -22.42 7.61
N TYR A 243 -15.91 -23.46 7.02
CA TYR A 243 -16.54 -24.21 5.93
C TYR A 243 -17.86 -24.86 6.36
N LYS A 244 -17.87 -25.50 7.54
CA LYS A 244 -19.08 -26.13 8.09
C LYS A 244 -20.19 -25.11 8.33
N LYS A 245 -19.86 -23.90 8.83
CA LYS A 245 -20.84 -22.87 9.18
C LYS A 245 -21.44 -22.14 7.96
N TYR A 246 -20.62 -21.80 6.95
CA TYR A 246 -21.03 -20.87 5.90
C TYR A 246 -21.34 -21.57 4.56
N ALA A 247 -22.59 -21.48 4.11
CA ALA A 247 -23.02 -21.98 2.80
C ALA A 247 -22.24 -21.31 1.63
N PHE A 248 -21.84 -20.04 1.80
CA PHE A 248 -20.96 -19.33 0.88
C PHE A 248 -19.70 -20.14 0.55
N LEU A 249 -19.04 -20.70 1.57
CA LEU A 249 -17.83 -21.51 1.39
C LEU A 249 -18.13 -22.87 0.76
N ARG A 250 -19.28 -23.48 1.04
CA ARG A 250 -19.67 -24.74 0.41
C ARG A 250 -20.00 -24.59 -1.07
N LYS A 251 -20.44 -23.39 -1.49
CA LYS A 251 -20.75 -23.04 -2.89
C LYS A 251 -19.53 -22.47 -3.65
N ALA A 252 -18.38 -22.30 -3.00
CA ALA A 252 -17.18 -21.73 -3.60
C ALA A 252 -16.53 -22.65 -4.64
N ASN A 253 -15.86 -22.04 -5.60
CA ASN A 253 -15.06 -22.73 -6.60
C ASN A 253 -13.59 -22.80 -6.12
N TYR A 254 -13.18 -23.95 -5.59
CA TYR A 254 -11.84 -24.10 -5.00
C TYR A 254 -10.73 -24.26 -6.04
N THR A 255 -11.05 -24.69 -7.27
CA THR A 255 -10.05 -24.73 -8.36
C THR A 255 -9.67 -23.34 -8.86
N LYS A 256 -10.53 -22.35 -8.61
CA LYS A 256 -10.29 -20.93 -8.94
C LYS A 256 -9.88 -20.09 -7.73
N SER A 257 -9.95 -20.63 -6.49
CA SER A 257 -9.55 -19.94 -5.26
C SER A 257 -8.04 -19.95 -5.06
N PHE A 258 -7.50 -18.93 -4.38
CA PHE A 258 -6.08 -18.74 -4.15
C PHE A 258 -5.75 -18.85 -2.66
N ALA A 259 -4.73 -19.62 -2.28
CA ALA A 259 -4.20 -19.56 -0.92
C ALA A 259 -3.41 -18.27 -0.74
N ILE A 260 -3.67 -17.54 0.35
CA ILE A 260 -2.93 -16.32 0.67
C ILE A 260 -1.64 -16.72 1.41
N PRO A 261 -0.46 -16.26 0.99
CA PRO A 261 0.79 -16.53 1.69
C PRO A 261 0.80 -15.84 3.08
N GLY A 262 1.62 -16.33 4.00
CA GLY A 262 1.82 -15.72 5.31
C GLY A 262 0.67 -15.86 6.30
N MET A 263 -0.32 -16.70 6.08
CA MET A 263 -1.50 -16.82 6.96
C MET A 263 -1.27 -17.63 8.24
N LYS A 264 -0.31 -18.55 8.26
CA LYS A 264 0.09 -19.31 9.47
C LYS A 264 1.30 -18.64 10.13
N THR A 265 2.35 -18.50 9.37
CA THR A 265 3.60 -17.85 9.76
C THR A 265 3.92 -16.80 8.69
N THR A 266 4.61 -15.74 9.03
CA THR A 266 4.88 -14.68 8.06
C THR A 266 6.31 -14.72 7.54
N ASN A 267 6.86 -15.88 7.31
CA ASN A 267 8.09 -16.02 6.55
C ASN A 267 7.79 -15.80 5.05
N VAL A 268 7.34 -14.61 4.72
CA VAL A 268 7.22 -14.17 3.34
C VAL A 268 8.54 -13.51 2.98
N ALA A 269 9.07 -13.83 1.82
CA ALA A 269 10.32 -13.26 1.35
C ALA A 269 10.34 -11.74 1.51
N GLY A 270 11.43 -11.19 2.01
CA GLY A 270 11.59 -9.76 2.29
C GLY A 270 11.26 -9.33 3.72
N PHE A 271 10.61 -10.17 4.55
CA PHE A 271 10.19 -9.80 5.90
C PHE A 271 10.50 -10.85 6.96
N ALA A 272 11.04 -10.37 8.07
CA ALA A 272 11.12 -11.13 9.32
C ALA A 272 9.87 -10.98 10.21
N ASN A 273 8.90 -10.21 9.77
CA ASN A 273 7.72 -9.89 10.55
C ASN A 273 6.66 -10.99 10.40
N ASN A 274 6.19 -11.54 11.54
CA ASN A 274 5.15 -12.56 11.58
C ASN A 274 3.72 -11.99 11.67
N ARG A 275 3.53 -10.68 11.50
CA ARG A 275 2.26 -9.97 11.70
C ARG A 275 1.80 -9.20 10.46
N MET A 276 2.01 -9.74 9.26
CA MET A 276 1.45 -9.18 8.03
C MET A 276 -0.02 -9.56 7.89
N PHE A 277 -0.90 -8.56 7.77
CA PHE A 277 -2.35 -8.71 7.72
C PHE A 277 -2.88 -8.36 6.33
N PRO A 278 -3.49 -9.30 5.59
CA PRO A 278 -4.12 -9.02 4.30
C PRO A 278 -5.23 -7.98 4.42
N GLN A 279 -5.38 -7.13 3.41
CA GLN A 279 -6.38 -6.05 3.38
C GLN A 279 -7.18 -6.00 2.09
N GLY A 280 -6.55 -5.63 0.99
CA GLY A 280 -7.20 -5.48 -0.30
C GLY A 280 -6.74 -6.52 -1.30
N GLY A 281 -7.32 -6.49 -2.47
CA GLY A 281 -6.87 -7.27 -3.61
C GLY A 281 -7.44 -6.74 -4.91
N CYS A 282 -6.75 -6.98 -6.00
CA CYS A 282 -7.24 -6.78 -7.35
C CYS A 282 -6.65 -7.84 -8.29
N THR A 283 -7.21 -7.95 -9.48
CA THR A 283 -6.59 -8.69 -10.58
C THR A 283 -5.91 -7.70 -11.51
N ALA A 284 -4.66 -7.98 -11.87
CA ALA A 284 -3.90 -7.18 -12.82
C ALA A 284 -3.22 -8.11 -13.83
N GLY A 285 -3.64 -8.04 -15.09
CA GLY A 285 -3.13 -8.89 -16.16
C GLY A 285 -3.15 -10.38 -15.78
N ALA A 286 -1.99 -11.02 -15.82
CA ALA A 286 -1.82 -12.44 -15.48
C ALA A 286 -1.84 -12.74 -13.97
N TYR A 287 -1.98 -11.73 -13.11
CA TYR A 287 -1.77 -11.87 -11.67
C TYR A 287 -3.02 -11.58 -10.84
N MET A 288 -3.09 -12.25 -9.70
CA MET A 288 -3.91 -11.89 -8.55
C MET A 288 -3.02 -11.21 -7.53
N LEU A 289 -3.35 -10.00 -7.15
CA LEU A 289 -2.63 -9.18 -6.17
C LEU A 289 -3.39 -9.16 -4.85
N VAL A 290 -2.66 -9.31 -3.74
CA VAL A 290 -3.22 -9.20 -2.39
C VAL A 290 -2.32 -8.29 -1.55
N SER A 291 -2.83 -7.16 -1.09
CA SER A 291 -2.09 -6.28 -0.20
C SER A 291 -2.07 -6.81 1.23
N ALA A 292 -0.97 -6.55 1.94
CA ALA A 292 -0.85 -6.79 3.36
C ALA A 292 -0.01 -5.70 4.02
N TYR A 293 -0.26 -5.45 5.31
CA TYR A 293 0.45 -4.45 6.09
C TYR A 293 0.97 -5.06 7.40
N ALA A 294 2.04 -4.50 7.94
CA ALA A 294 2.56 -4.89 9.24
C ALA A 294 1.64 -4.33 10.35
N TYR A 295 0.99 -5.22 11.10
CA TYR A 295 0.03 -4.82 12.14
C TYR A 295 0.63 -3.95 13.24
N ASN A 296 1.91 -4.17 13.55
CA ASN A 296 2.68 -3.39 14.53
C ASN A 296 3.25 -2.08 13.95
N GLY A 297 3.04 -1.80 12.65
CA GLY A 297 3.55 -0.59 11.98
C GLY A 297 5.08 -0.53 11.84
N GLU A 298 5.80 -1.62 12.07
CA GLU A 298 7.27 -1.63 12.01
C GLU A 298 7.83 -1.81 10.61
N ASP A 299 7.12 -2.53 9.75
CA ASP A 299 7.57 -2.86 8.40
C ASP A 299 6.70 -2.18 7.32
N GLU A 300 7.26 -2.06 6.14
CA GLU A 300 6.56 -1.57 4.97
C GLU A 300 5.38 -2.48 4.62
N SER A 301 4.36 -1.91 3.98
CA SER A 301 3.29 -2.68 3.37
C SER A 301 3.80 -3.46 2.17
N VAL A 302 3.11 -4.54 1.85
CA VAL A 302 3.48 -5.43 0.73
C VAL A 302 2.30 -5.74 -0.16
N ILE A 303 2.62 -6.17 -1.39
CA ILE A 303 1.66 -6.81 -2.29
C ILE A 303 2.20 -8.20 -2.63
N TYR A 304 1.43 -9.23 -2.33
CA TYR A 304 1.70 -10.59 -2.79
C TYR A 304 1.23 -10.73 -4.23
N VAL A 305 2.14 -11.19 -5.09
CA VAL A 305 1.86 -11.49 -6.50
C VAL A 305 1.63 -12.99 -6.64
N LEU A 306 0.43 -13.38 -7.10
CA LEU A 306 0.07 -14.77 -7.32
C LEU A 306 -0.27 -14.97 -8.80
N SER A 307 0.15 -16.10 -9.38
CA SER A 307 -0.21 -16.48 -10.74
C SER A 307 -1.70 -16.81 -10.82
N ARG A 308 -2.41 -16.24 -11.79
CA ARG A 308 -3.81 -16.59 -12.04
C ARG A 308 -3.97 -17.97 -12.69
N SER A 309 -3.00 -18.40 -13.48
CA SER A 309 -3.03 -19.74 -14.11
C SER A 309 -2.76 -20.86 -13.10
N SER A 310 -1.60 -20.85 -12.45
CA SER A 310 -1.18 -21.90 -11.51
C SER A 310 -1.75 -21.75 -10.09
N LYS A 311 -2.36 -20.61 -9.75
CA LYS A 311 -2.85 -20.26 -8.39
C LYS A 311 -1.75 -20.24 -7.32
N SER A 312 -0.49 -20.19 -7.73
CA SER A 312 0.66 -20.18 -6.84
C SER A 312 1.15 -18.76 -6.55
N TYR A 313 1.77 -18.59 -5.40
CA TYR A 313 2.54 -17.41 -5.06
C TYR A 313 3.80 -17.35 -5.92
N ILE A 314 4.14 -16.15 -6.42
CA ILE A 314 5.32 -15.89 -7.25
C ILE A 314 6.34 -15.09 -6.45
N THR A 315 6.00 -13.85 -6.09
CA THR A 315 6.91 -12.90 -5.45
C THR A 315 6.15 -11.92 -4.54
N THR A 316 6.89 -11.14 -3.77
CA THR A 316 6.37 -10.05 -2.95
C THR A 316 6.92 -8.72 -3.46
N LEU A 317 6.04 -7.76 -3.71
CA LEU A 317 6.42 -6.36 -3.88
C LEU A 317 6.41 -5.67 -2.53
N VAL A 318 7.54 -5.11 -2.12
CA VAL A 318 7.69 -4.34 -0.90
C VAL A 318 7.47 -2.87 -1.22
N MET A 319 6.50 -2.24 -0.58
CA MET A 319 6.15 -0.85 -0.86
C MET A 319 7.20 0.13 -0.31
N PRO A 320 7.30 1.34 -0.87
CA PRO A 320 8.28 2.35 -0.43
C PRO A 320 8.08 2.79 1.02
N ASN A 321 6.87 2.60 1.58
CA ASN A 321 6.51 3.10 2.90
C ASN A 321 5.63 2.10 3.68
N LYS A 322 5.35 2.43 4.92
CA LYS A 322 4.57 1.64 5.87
C LYS A 322 3.07 1.89 5.81
N THR A 323 2.63 2.82 4.97
CA THR A 323 1.23 3.20 4.90
C THR A 323 0.39 2.01 4.49
N LYS A 324 -0.65 1.75 5.25
CA LYS A 324 -1.56 0.66 5.02
C LYS A 324 -2.28 0.81 3.68
N ILE A 325 -2.27 -0.24 2.88
CA ILE A 325 -2.99 -0.34 1.62
C ILE A 325 -4.32 -1.01 1.91
N ASP A 326 -5.38 -0.21 2.09
CA ASP A 326 -6.71 -0.74 2.39
C ASP A 326 -7.41 -1.33 1.16
N ALA A 327 -7.14 -0.79 -0.02
CA ALA A 327 -7.74 -1.23 -1.28
C ALA A 327 -6.82 -1.05 -2.48
N MET A 328 -7.10 -1.83 -3.53
CA MET A 328 -6.40 -1.80 -4.81
C MET A 328 -7.39 -1.94 -5.96
N ALA A 329 -7.04 -1.33 -7.10
CA ALA A 329 -7.72 -1.51 -8.38
C ALA A 329 -6.70 -1.52 -9.53
N TYR A 330 -7.10 -2.07 -10.67
CA TYR A 330 -6.31 -2.10 -11.89
C TYR A 330 -7.12 -1.52 -13.04
N ASP A 331 -6.53 -0.59 -13.79
CA ASP A 331 -7.20 0.14 -14.87
C ASP A 331 -6.87 -0.39 -16.28
N GLY A 332 -6.10 -1.47 -16.36
CA GLY A 332 -5.58 -2.03 -17.61
C GLY A 332 -4.10 -1.69 -17.85
N LYS A 333 -3.57 -0.64 -17.23
CA LYS A 333 -2.19 -0.18 -17.35
C LYS A 333 -1.50 -0.01 -15.98
N ASN A 334 -2.21 0.54 -15.01
CA ASN A 334 -1.68 0.90 -13.69
C ASN A 334 -2.40 0.15 -12.58
N VAL A 335 -1.67 -0.13 -11.51
CA VAL A 335 -2.23 -0.57 -10.23
C VAL A 335 -2.37 0.63 -9.31
N TRP A 336 -3.57 0.88 -8.87
CA TRP A 336 -3.96 1.96 -7.98
C TRP A 336 -4.08 1.45 -6.55
N LEU A 337 -3.55 2.21 -5.58
CA LEU A 337 -3.53 1.86 -4.17
C LEU A 337 -4.08 3.00 -3.33
N THR A 338 -4.88 2.69 -2.31
CA THR A 338 -5.28 3.70 -1.33
C THR A 338 -4.27 3.78 -0.18
N GLN A 339 -3.90 5.01 0.20
CA GLN A 339 -3.05 5.32 1.34
C GLN A 339 -3.64 6.47 2.17
N GLY A 340 -4.61 6.15 3.02
CA GLY A 340 -5.33 7.15 3.81
C GLY A 340 -6.19 8.07 2.92
N LYS A 341 -5.92 9.36 2.90
CA LYS A 341 -6.57 10.36 2.02
C LYS A 341 -5.81 10.58 0.70
N LYS A 342 -4.95 9.64 0.34
CA LYS A 342 -4.21 9.66 -0.92
C LYS A 342 -4.47 8.38 -1.71
N VAL A 343 -4.32 8.50 -3.02
CA VAL A 343 -4.22 7.38 -3.95
C VAL A 343 -2.88 7.48 -4.65
N VAL A 344 -2.20 6.36 -4.74
CA VAL A 344 -0.92 6.25 -5.44
C VAL A 344 -1.03 5.21 -6.54
N ARG A 345 -0.21 5.28 -7.56
CA ARG A 345 -0.16 4.29 -8.62
C ARG A 345 1.27 3.84 -8.92
N PHE A 346 1.38 2.68 -9.52
CA PHE A 346 2.56 2.18 -10.20
C PHE A 346 2.15 1.35 -11.43
N SER A 347 3.03 1.27 -12.43
CA SER A 347 2.73 0.60 -13.68
C SER A 347 2.64 -0.92 -13.52
N TYR A 348 1.83 -1.58 -14.35
CA TYR A 348 1.78 -3.04 -14.44
C TYR A 348 3.13 -3.63 -14.86
N GLU A 349 3.90 -2.90 -15.65
CA GLU A 349 5.23 -3.30 -16.08
C GLU A 349 6.17 -3.56 -14.89
N MET A 350 6.05 -2.79 -13.81
CA MET A 350 6.79 -3.01 -12.57
C MET A 350 6.55 -4.43 -12.00
N ILE A 351 5.31 -4.93 -12.07
CA ILE A 351 4.98 -6.29 -11.64
C ILE A 351 5.65 -7.30 -12.57
N SER A 352 5.56 -7.07 -13.88
CA SER A 352 6.16 -7.95 -14.90
C SER A 352 7.67 -8.05 -14.74
N LYS A 353 8.36 -6.93 -14.51
CA LYS A 353 9.80 -6.88 -14.21
C LYS A 353 10.13 -7.62 -12.90
N ALA A 354 9.36 -7.43 -11.85
CA ALA A 354 9.55 -8.13 -10.59
C ALA A 354 9.35 -9.66 -10.73
N VAL A 355 8.42 -10.09 -11.55
CA VAL A 355 8.20 -11.52 -11.84
C VAL A 355 9.32 -12.09 -12.70
N ALA A 356 9.72 -11.38 -13.76
CA ALA A 356 10.78 -11.81 -14.68
C ALA A 356 12.16 -11.92 -13.99
N SER A 357 12.41 -11.09 -12.96
CA SER A 357 13.65 -11.17 -12.18
C SER A 357 13.84 -12.48 -11.42
N GLY A 358 12.78 -13.30 -11.27
CA GLY A 358 12.81 -14.53 -10.46
C GLY A 358 13.08 -14.31 -8.98
N SER A 359 13.20 -13.05 -8.54
CA SER A 359 13.49 -12.70 -7.16
C SER A 359 12.32 -13.04 -6.24
N ALA A 360 12.64 -13.55 -5.05
CA ALA A 360 11.63 -13.87 -4.04
C ALA A 360 10.84 -12.64 -3.57
N TYR A 361 11.42 -11.45 -3.68
CA TYR A 361 10.77 -10.16 -3.46
C TYR A 361 11.48 -9.05 -4.23
N THR A 362 10.76 -7.96 -4.47
CA THR A 362 11.27 -6.72 -5.10
C THR A 362 10.84 -5.52 -4.25
N GLU A 363 11.78 -4.65 -3.93
CA GLU A 363 11.50 -3.39 -3.24
C GLU A 363 11.19 -2.29 -4.27
N LEU A 364 10.01 -1.66 -4.16
CA LEU A 364 9.69 -0.46 -4.94
C LEU A 364 10.38 0.74 -4.31
N ALA A 365 11.13 1.49 -5.11
CA ALA A 365 11.82 2.69 -4.64
C ALA A 365 10.83 3.82 -4.33
N ALA A 366 9.85 4.04 -5.21
CA ALA A 366 8.82 5.05 -5.11
C ALA A 366 7.53 4.60 -5.81
N PHE A 367 6.46 5.35 -5.66
CA PHE A 367 5.29 5.29 -6.53
C PHE A 367 5.48 6.26 -7.70
N ASP A 368 4.86 5.95 -8.83
CA ASP A 368 4.94 6.82 -10.01
C ASP A 368 4.30 8.19 -9.72
N GLU A 369 3.12 8.18 -9.11
CA GLU A 369 2.38 9.39 -8.78
C GLU A 369 1.51 9.24 -7.54
N THR A 370 1.14 10.39 -6.95
CA THR A 370 0.30 10.49 -5.76
C THR A 370 -0.78 11.56 -5.95
N TYR A 371 -2.03 11.19 -5.67
CA TYR A 371 -3.20 12.06 -5.79
C TYR A 371 -3.92 12.20 -4.46
N SER A 372 -4.41 13.41 -4.15
CA SER A 372 -5.28 13.65 -3.00
C SER A 372 -6.72 13.25 -3.31
N ILE A 373 -7.43 12.68 -2.33
CA ILE A 373 -8.82 12.25 -2.47
C ILE A 373 -9.68 12.81 -1.34
N ALA A 374 -10.96 13.05 -1.64
CA ALA A 374 -11.90 13.71 -0.73
C ALA A 374 -12.22 12.91 0.55
N THR A 375 -11.96 11.61 0.58
CA THR A 375 -12.28 10.74 1.70
C THR A 375 -11.15 9.77 2.01
N LYS A 376 -11.13 9.18 3.19
CA LYS A 376 -10.20 8.08 3.49
C LYS A 376 -10.55 6.87 2.62
N GLY A 377 -9.63 6.47 1.73
CA GLY A 377 -9.80 5.31 0.86
C GLY A 377 -9.74 4.00 1.65
N SER A 378 -10.89 3.42 1.96
CA SER A 378 -10.98 2.12 2.65
C SER A 378 -11.39 0.99 1.72
N TYR A 379 -11.97 1.32 0.58
CA TYR A 379 -12.27 0.40 -0.53
C TYR A 379 -12.20 1.16 -1.85
N MET A 380 -11.89 0.42 -2.91
CA MET A 380 -11.74 0.96 -4.26
C MET A 380 -12.16 -0.08 -5.29
N ALA A 381 -12.71 0.38 -6.40
CA ALA A 381 -12.94 -0.39 -7.62
C ALA A 381 -12.72 0.49 -8.84
N TYR A 382 -12.31 -0.11 -9.95
CA TYR A 382 -12.22 0.59 -11.24
C TYR A 382 -13.27 0.03 -12.19
N ARG A 383 -13.95 0.93 -12.88
CA ARG A 383 -14.91 0.61 -13.93
C ARG A 383 -15.12 1.80 -14.86
N ASP A 384 -15.12 1.55 -16.16
CA ASP A 384 -15.49 2.53 -17.18
C ASP A 384 -14.73 3.87 -17.02
N HIS A 385 -13.40 3.79 -16.92
CA HIS A 385 -12.49 4.93 -16.71
C HIS A 385 -12.70 5.68 -15.38
N VAL A 386 -13.45 5.11 -14.43
CA VAL A 386 -13.71 5.73 -13.13
C VAL A 386 -13.15 4.88 -11.99
N LEU A 387 -12.30 5.49 -11.15
CA LEU A 387 -11.91 4.97 -9.85
C LEU A 387 -12.98 5.33 -8.81
N TRP A 388 -13.67 4.32 -8.32
CA TRP A 388 -14.66 4.43 -7.26
C TRP A 388 -14.00 4.18 -5.91
N ILE A 389 -13.99 5.21 -5.04
CA ILE A 389 -13.25 5.18 -3.76
C ILE A 389 -14.17 5.63 -2.63
N GLY A 390 -14.22 4.85 -1.55
CA GLY A 390 -15.07 5.17 -0.40
C GLY A 390 -14.44 4.85 0.95
N ALA A 391 -15.04 5.45 2.00
CA ALA A 391 -14.61 5.29 3.38
C ALA A 391 -15.43 4.22 4.12
N TYR A 392 -14.77 3.48 4.99
CA TYR A 392 -15.44 2.62 5.95
C TYR A 392 -15.99 3.43 7.12
N ASN A 393 -17.26 3.18 7.46
CA ASN A 393 -17.86 3.61 8.71
C ASN A 393 -18.68 2.46 9.30
N SER A 394 -18.55 2.21 10.61
CA SER A 394 -19.25 1.11 11.28
C SER A 394 -20.69 1.41 11.62
N LYS A 395 -21.04 2.69 11.76
CA LYS A 395 -22.35 3.16 12.21
C LYS A 395 -23.17 3.78 11.09
N LEU A 396 -22.58 4.73 10.36
CA LEU A 396 -23.26 5.58 9.39
C LEU A 396 -23.06 5.09 7.95
N ALA A 397 -24.02 5.37 7.07
CA ALA A 397 -23.83 5.34 5.64
C ALA A 397 -22.75 6.35 5.23
N THR A 398 -22.04 6.07 4.14
CA THR A 398 -20.95 6.90 3.63
C THR A 398 -21.18 7.22 2.16
N ARG A 399 -20.35 8.10 1.60
CA ARG A 399 -20.29 8.30 0.16
C ARG A 399 -19.07 7.59 -0.43
N MET A 400 -19.26 6.97 -1.58
CA MET A 400 -18.22 6.53 -2.48
C MET A 400 -18.12 7.56 -3.59
N TYR A 401 -16.92 8.06 -3.87
CA TYR A 401 -16.69 9.06 -4.91
C TYR A 401 -16.10 8.41 -6.14
N GLY A 402 -16.58 8.83 -7.32
CA GLY A 402 -16.04 8.44 -8.62
C GLY A 402 -15.09 9.50 -9.16
N TYR A 403 -13.85 9.08 -9.38
CA TYR A 403 -12.81 9.90 -10.00
C TYR A 403 -12.56 9.41 -11.41
N VAL A 404 -12.81 10.27 -12.39
CA VAL A 404 -12.51 9.98 -13.80
C VAL A 404 -10.98 10.00 -13.95
N VAL A 405 -10.46 8.90 -14.48
CA VAL A 405 -9.04 8.75 -14.83
C VAL A 405 -8.87 9.23 -16.27
N GLN A 406 -8.09 10.26 -16.46
CA GLN A 406 -7.77 10.81 -17.77
C GLN A 406 -6.26 10.77 -17.99
N THR A 407 -5.84 10.35 -19.17
CA THR A 407 -4.43 10.41 -19.60
C THR A 407 -4.36 11.39 -20.76
N ASN A 408 -3.53 12.40 -20.63
CA ASN A 408 -3.30 13.37 -21.70
C ASN A 408 -2.36 12.82 -22.79
N THR A 409 -2.12 13.59 -23.82
CA THR A 409 -1.25 13.22 -24.95
C THR A 409 0.21 12.99 -24.55
N THR A 410 0.67 13.60 -23.46
CA THR A 410 2.03 13.41 -22.91
C THR A 410 2.13 12.18 -21.98
N GLY A 411 1.02 11.47 -21.74
CA GLY A 411 0.97 10.32 -20.84
C GLY A 411 0.75 10.68 -19.37
N ALA A 412 0.65 11.96 -19.01
CA ALA A 412 0.33 12.38 -17.66
C ALA A 412 -1.11 12.03 -17.29
N VAL A 413 -1.29 11.49 -16.08
CA VAL A 413 -2.59 11.04 -15.60
C VAL A 413 -3.18 12.04 -14.62
N SER A 414 -4.47 12.29 -14.72
CA SER A 414 -5.23 13.12 -13.78
C SER A 414 -6.43 12.38 -13.21
N LEU A 415 -6.83 12.76 -12.00
CA LEU A 415 -8.01 12.26 -11.31
C LEU A 415 -8.98 13.41 -11.06
N THR A 416 -10.11 13.42 -11.77
CA THR A 416 -11.16 14.42 -11.58
C THR A 416 -12.36 13.80 -10.89
N ARG A 417 -12.73 14.31 -9.70
CA ARG A 417 -13.92 13.86 -8.98
C ARG A 417 -15.18 14.36 -9.69
N LYS A 418 -15.96 13.45 -10.30
CA LYS A 418 -17.19 13.79 -11.01
C LYS A 418 -18.44 13.17 -10.38
N TYR A 419 -18.33 12.03 -9.72
CA TYR A 419 -19.48 11.25 -9.27
C TYR A 419 -19.45 10.95 -7.78
N TYR A 420 -20.61 10.64 -7.21
CA TYR A 420 -20.71 10.03 -5.89
C TYR A 420 -21.87 9.03 -5.83
N MET A 421 -21.79 8.12 -4.89
CA MET A 421 -22.83 7.14 -4.61
C MET A 421 -22.96 6.95 -3.10
N ALA A 422 -24.18 6.94 -2.57
CA ALA A 422 -24.43 6.60 -1.18
C ALA A 422 -24.18 5.11 -0.94
N MET A 423 -23.39 4.80 0.09
CA MET A 423 -22.98 3.43 0.39
C MET A 423 -23.46 3.00 1.78
N PRO A 424 -23.87 1.77 1.96
CA PRO A 424 -24.27 1.27 3.27
C PRO A 424 -23.08 1.28 4.24
N ASN A 425 -23.38 1.44 5.52
CA ASN A 425 -22.36 1.32 6.57
C ASN A 425 -21.63 -0.04 6.50
N ARG A 426 -20.46 -0.14 7.11
CA ARG A 426 -19.61 -1.34 7.18
C ARG A 426 -19.13 -1.86 5.82
N THR A 427 -19.19 -1.04 4.76
CA THR A 427 -18.63 -1.38 3.46
C THR A 427 -17.11 -1.50 3.56
N ARG A 428 -16.57 -2.65 3.16
CA ARG A 428 -15.14 -2.98 3.18
C ARG A 428 -14.54 -3.20 1.80
N ALA A 429 -15.37 -3.58 0.83
CA ALA A 429 -14.96 -3.71 -0.54
C ALA A 429 -16.16 -3.54 -1.46
N VAL A 430 -15.88 -3.12 -2.67
CA VAL A 430 -16.82 -2.99 -3.78
C VAL A 430 -16.16 -3.57 -5.02
N SER A 431 -16.95 -4.22 -5.85
CA SER A 431 -16.52 -4.67 -7.17
C SER A 431 -17.71 -4.67 -8.12
N PHE A 432 -17.43 -4.54 -9.40
CA PHE A 432 -18.41 -4.52 -10.48
C PHE A 432 -18.15 -5.68 -11.42
N ASP A 433 -19.19 -6.24 -12.01
CA ASP A 433 -19.06 -7.14 -13.15
C ASP A 433 -19.30 -6.42 -14.48
N ALA A 434 -19.07 -7.13 -15.59
CA ALA A 434 -19.25 -6.58 -16.93
C ALA A 434 -20.70 -6.15 -17.21
N ASN A 435 -21.69 -6.78 -16.55
CA ASN A 435 -23.12 -6.45 -16.69
C ASN A 435 -23.53 -5.30 -15.74
N GLY A 436 -22.58 -4.66 -15.05
CA GLY A 436 -22.82 -3.53 -14.16
C GLY A 436 -23.36 -3.90 -12.78
N TYR A 437 -23.52 -5.17 -12.44
CA TYR A 437 -23.86 -5.54 -11.08
C TYR A 437 -22.76 -5.11 -10.12
N MET A 438 -23.17 -4.52 -9.00
CA MET A 438 -22.27 -4.11 -7.92
C MET A 438 -22.35 -5.08 -6.74
N TYR A 439 -21.20 -5.56 -6.30
CA TYR A 439 -21.05 -6.45 -5.16
C TYR A 439 -20.42 -5.68 -4.00
N VAL A 440 -21.19 -5.47 -2.94
CA VAL A 440 -20.77 -4.72 -1.75
C VAL A 440 -20.48 -5.68 -0.61
N VAL A 441 -19.23 -5.80 -0.23
CA VAL A 441 -18.80 -6.57 0.93
C VAL A 441 -18.96 -5.71 2.18
N ARG A 442 -19.89 -6.10 3.05
CA ARG A 442 -20.09 -5.54 4.38
C ARG A 442 -19.54 -6.51 5.41
N SER A 443 -18.54 -6.10 6.17
CA SER A 443 -17.84 -7.02 7.06
C SER A 443 -17.82 -6.54 8.50
N SER A 444 -18.08 -7.49 9.41
CA SER A 444 -17.87 -7.33 10.85
C SER A 444 -16.44 -7.71 11.23
N GLN A 445 -15.92 -7.05 12.25
CA GLN A 445 -14.63 -7.41 12.85
C GLN A 445 -14.75 -8.53 13.89
N SER A 446 -15.94 -8.74 14.45
CA SER A 446 -16.21 -9.75 15.46
C SER A 446 -16.70 -11.07 14.88
N ASN A 447 -16.81 -12.08 15.73
CA ASN A 447 -17.28 -13.42 15.40
C ASN A 447 -18.80 -13.51 15.15
N ASN A 448 -19.43 -12.51 14.56
CA ASN A 448 -20.84 -12.44 14.20
C ASN A 448 -21.86 -12.66 15.35
N LYS A 449 -21.50 -13.38 16.40
CA LYS A 449 -22.39 -13.61 17.57
C LYS A 449 -22.46 -12.45 18.54
N GLN A 450 -21.32 -11.77 18.78
CA GLN A 450 -21.23 -10.71 19.81
C GLN A 450 -21.74 -9.34 19.38
N SER A 451 -21.87 -9.07 18.09
CA SER A 451 -22.27 -7.74 17.58
C SER A 451 -23.67 -7.70 16.97
N GLY A 452 -24.40 -8.83 16.95
CA GLY A 452 -25.69 -8.92 16.26
C GLY A 452 -25.61 -8.65 14.75
N TYR A 453 -24.38 -8.51 14.20
CA TYR A 453 -24.14 -8.14 12.83
C TYR A 453 -23.44 -9.24 12.04
N LEU A 454 -24.08 -9.71 10.97
CA LEU A 454 -23.55 -10.72 10.07
C LEU A 454 -22.74 -10.06 8.93
N SER A 455 -21.51 -10.55 8.68
CA SER A 455 -20.79 -10.22 7.47
C SER A 455 -21.53 -10.76 6.25
N GLN A 456 -21.67 -9.95 5.21
CA GLN A 456 -22.46 -10.28 4.04
C GLN A 456 -21.93 -9.61 2.77
N ILE A 457 -22.21 -10.24 1.64
CA ILE A 457 -22.13 -9.60 0.33
C ILE A 457 -23.55 -9.25 -0.09
N ARG A 458 -23.76 -8.00 -0.50
CA ARG A 458 -25.00 -7.51 -1.09
C ARG A 458 -24.77 -7.24 -2.57
N THR A 459 -25.63 -7.79 -3.40
CA THR A 459 -25.62 -7.58 -4.84
C THR A 459 -26.68 -6.56 -5.20
N TYR A 460 -26.29 -5.57 -5.99
CA TYR A 460 -27.19 -4.56 -6.52
C TYR A 460 -27.26 -4.70 -8.03
N LYS A 461 -28.46 -4.50 -8.62
CA LYS A 461 -28.61 -4.38 -10.07
C LYS A 461 -27.81 -3.18 -10.56
N PRO A 462 -27.54 -3.08 -11.87
CA PRO A 462 -26.94 -1.87 -12.40
C PRO A 462 -27.73 -0.65 -11.92
N ALA A 463 -27.12 0.15 -11.05
CA ALA A 463 -27.74 1.37 -10.52
C ALA A 463 -27.62 2.54 -11.50
N PHE A 464 -26.87 2.33 -12.57
CA PHE A 464 -26.59 3.34 -13.60
C PHE A 464 -26.26 2.66 -14.93
N SER A 465 -26.81 3.16 -16.01
CA SER A 465 -26.52 2.70 -17.38
C SER A 465 -25.20 3.26 -17.92
N THR A 466 -24.75 4.36 -17.35
CA THR A 466 -23.50 5.06 -17.70
C THR A 466 -22.75 5.42 -16.43
N PRO A 467 -21.43 5.72 -16.48
CA PRO A 467 -20.64 6.15 -15.31
C PRO A 467 -21.18 7.42 -14.62
N ALA A 468 -22.08 8.11 -15.27
CA ALA A 468 -22.54 9.45 -14.90
C ALA A 468 -23.56 9.51 -13.76
N ALA A 469 -24.10 8.39 -13.31
CA ALA A 469 -25.17 8.48 -12.33
C ALA A 469 -24.65 8.79 -10.92
N SER A 470 -24.96 9.94 -10.41
CA SER A 470 -24.90 10.31 -8.99
C SER A 470 -25.99 9.59 -8.18
N GLY A 471 -26.31 8.35 -8.55
CA GLY A 471 -27.36 7.55 -7.91
C GLY A 471 -26.94 7.01 -6.55
N GLY A 472 -27.81 7.12 -5.56
CA GLY A 472 -27.66 6.49 -4.27
C GLY A 472 -28.07 5.01 -4.32
N VAL A 473 -27.22 4.12 -3.77
CA VAL A 473 -27.63 2.75 -3.48
C VAL A 473 -28.44 2.75 -2.19
N ALA A 474 -29.76 2.64 -2.30
CA ALA A 474 -30.62 2.58 -1.12
C ALA A 474 -30.29 1.34 -0.27
N LYS A 475 -30.35 1.48 1.06
CA LYS A 475 -30.04 0.43 2.03
C LYS A 475 -30.81 -0.89 1.80
N LYS A 476 -32.01 -0.81 1.19
CA LYS A 476 -32.92 -1.94 0.90
C LYS A 476 -32.90 -2.39 -0.58
N ALA A 477 -32.23 -1.70 -1.48
CA ALA A 477 -32.30 -1.93 -2.92
C ALA A 477 -31.34 -3.01 -3.44
N TYR A 478 -30.88 -3.94 -2.61
CA TYR A 478 -30.08 -5.06 -3.07
C TYR A 478 -30.97 -6.21 -3.57
N THR A 479 -30.57 -6.84 -4.67
CA THR A 479 -31.29 -7.99 -5.25
C THR A 479 -31.00 -9.28 -4.49
N LYS A 480 -29.79 -9.40 -3.92
CA LYS A 480 -29.37 -10.59 -3.18
C LYS A 480 -28.50 -10.24 -1.98
N LYS A 481 -28.68 -10.99 -0.91
CA LYS A 481 -27.86 -10.94 0.30
C LYS A 481 -27.26 -12.33 0.58
N THR A 482 -25.94 -12.42 0.67
CA THR A 482 -25.23 -13.65 0.98
C THR A 482 -24.43 -13.48 2.26
N THR A 483 -24.69 -14.32 3.26
CA THR A 483 -23.91 -14.33 4.51
C THR A 483 -22.55 -14.98 4.28
N ILE A 484 -21.50 -14.33 4.75
CA ILE A 484 -20.11 -14.75 4.57
C ILE A 484 -19.37 -14.78 5.91
N PRO A 485 -18.21 -15.45 5.99
CA PRO A 485 -17.36 -15.38 7.19
C PRO A 485 -16.97 -13.95 7.55
N PRO A 486 -16.67 -13.67 8.84
CA PRO A 486 -16.17 -12.37 9.29
C PRO A 486 -14.79 -12.07 8.72
N ARG A 487 -14.36 -10.80 8.84
CA ARG A 487 -13.04 -10.33 8.40
C ARG A 487 -12.80 -10.40 6.88
N ALA A 488 -13.87 -10.34 6.09
CA ALA A 488 -13.73 -10.05 4.66
C ALA A 488 -13.22 -8.61 4.50
N CYS A 489 -12.18 -8.41 3.70
CA CYS A 489 -11.46 -7.14 3.61
C CYS A 489 -11.22 -6.65 2.18
N GLY A 490 -11.40 -7.49 1.16
CA GLY A 490 -11.28 -7.12 -0.24
C GLY A 490 -12.21 -7.94 -1.12
N SER A 491 -12.57 -7.41 -2.29
CA SER A 491 -13.25 -8.16 -3.35
C SER A 491 -12.85 -7.63 -4.72
N MET A 492 -12.88 -8.52 -5.70
CA MET A 492 -12.68 -8.20 -7.11
C MET A 492 -13.48 -9.18 -7.98
N VAL A 493 -13.86 -8.74 -9.16
CA VAL A 493 -14.47 -9.59 -10.18
C VAL A 493 -13.44 -9.89 -11.26
N TYR A 494 -13.35 -11.15 -11.66
CA TYR A 494 -12.60 -11.55 -12.83
C TYR A 494 -13.29 -12.71 -13.54
N GLY A 495 -13.53 -12.54 -14.84
CA GLY A 495 -14.33 -13.47 -15.62
C GLY A 495 -15.69 -13.71 -14.96
N GLN A 496 -16.08 -14.96 -14.84
CA GLN A 496 -17.36 -15.37 -14.26
C GLN A 496 -17.33 -15.54 -12.73
N HIS A 497 -16.34 -14.98 -12.03
CA HIS A 497 -16.19 -15.19 -10.59
C HIS A 497 -16.00 -13.89 -9.81
N LEU A 498 -16.69 -13.81 -8.66
CA LEU A 498 -16.39 -12.89 -7.58
C LEU A 498 -15.36 -13.52 -6.67
N TYR A 499 -14.28 -12.80 -6.40
CA TYR A 499 -13.23 -13.19 -5.47
C TYR A 499 -13.33 -12.34 -4.20
N THR A 500 -13.23 -12.98 -3.04
CA THR A 500 -13.29 -12.29 -1.74
C THR A 500 -12.06 -12.61 -0.90
N VAL A 501 -11.37 -11.57 -0.44
CA VAL A 501 -10.18 -11.66 0.42
C VAL A 501 -10.62 -11.68 1.89
N PHE A 502 -9.96 -12.53 2.70
CA PHE A 502 -10.22 -12.63 4.13
C PHE A 502 -8.92 -12.49 4.93
N SER A 503 -8.97 -11.75 6.04
CA SER A 503 -7.86 -11.59 6.97
C SER A 503 -8.05 -12.37 8.29
N GLY A 504 -9.12 -13.14 8.42
CA GLY A 504 -9.54 -13.79 9.67
C GLY A 504 -8.50 -14.69 10.33
N CYS A 505 -7.60 -15.31 9.55
CA CYS A 505 -6.53 -16.17 10.06
C CYS A 505 -5.50 -15.42 10.93
N LYS A 506 -5.35 -14.13 10.73
CA LYS A 506 -4.38 -13.31 11.48
C LYS A 506 -4.91 -12.81 12.83
N TYR A 507 -6.18 -13.04 13.12
CA TYR A 507 -6.82 -12.63 14.38
C TYR A 507 -7.05 -13.85 15.27
N SER A 508 -6.42 -13.88 16.45
CA SER A 508 -6.53 -15.00 17.42
C SER A 508 -7.98 -15.28 17.79
N LYS A 509 -8.75 -14.25 18.10
CA LYS A 509 -10.17 -14.32 18.49
C LYS A 509 -11.15 -14.63 17.33
N CYS A 510 -10.68 -14.81 16.08
CA CYS A 510 -11.55 -15.17 14.97
C CYS A 510 -11.79 -16.69 14.93
N THR A 511 -13.00 -17.14 15.21
CA THR A 511 -13.39 -18.57 15.16
C THR A 511 -13.43 -19.10 13.73
N TYR A 512 -13.97 -18.31 12.80
CA TYR A 512 -14.24 -18.73 11.43
C TYR A 512 -13.13 -18.28 10.46
N LYS A 513 -11.96 -18.91 10.60
CA LYS A 513 -10.76 -18.57 9.85
C LYS A 513 -10.83 -19.01 8.39
N VAL A 514 -10.51 -18.10 7.47
CA VAL A 514 -10.36 -18.36 6.04
C VAL A 514 -8.96 -17.90 5.60
N ASP A 515 -8.18 -18.78 4.99
CA ASP A 515 -6.77 -18.56 4.62
C ASP A 515 -6.55 -18.32 3.13
N ARG A 516 -7.61 -18.05 2.41
CA ARG A 516 -7.58 -17.96 0.95
C ARG A 516 -8.52 -16.90 0.40
N VAL A 517 -8.23 -16.45 -0.81
CA VAL A 517 -9.17 -15.69 -1.63
C VAL A 517 -10.21 -16.68 -2.17
N ILE A 518 -11.46 -16.46 -1.84
CA ILE A 518 -12.56 -17.36 -2.20
C ILE A 518 -13.17 -16.90 -3.51
N ALA A 519 -13.18 -17.81 -4.50
CA ALA A 519 -13.85 -17.62 -5.78
C ALA A 519 -15.27 -18.23 -5.73
N ILE A 520 -16.26 -17.47 -6.20
CA ILE A 520 -17.65 -17.95 -6.35
C ILE A 520 -18.21 -17.49 -7.70
N LYS A 521 -18.96 -18.34 -8.41
CA LYS A 521 -19.58 -17.97 -9.68
C LYS A 521 -20.53 -16.78 -9.51
N LEU A 522 -20.49 -15.80 -10.39
CA LEU A 522 -21.35 -14.61 -10.38
C LEU A 522 -22.84 -14.97 -10.42
N THR A 523 -23.21 -16.00 -11.16
CA THR A 523 -24.59 -16.52 -11.22
C THR A 523 -25.14 -16.94 -9.85
N ARG A 524 -24.27 -17.30 -8.91
CA ARG A 524 -24.65 -17.60 -7.52
C ARG A 524 -24.75 -16.36 -6.65
N MET A 525 -24.35 -15.21 -7.15
CA MET A 525 -24.31 -13.93 -6.41
C MET A 525 -25.33 -12.91 -6.92
N ARG A 526 -25.90 -13.13 -8.10
CA ARG A 526 -27.00 -12.36 -8.70
C ARG A 526 -28.36 -12.86 -8.23
#